data_5e6713563e1a0f931efba341727341fc
#
_entry.id   5e6713563e1a0f931efba341727341fc
#
_cell.length_a   1.000
_cell.length_b   1.000
_cell.length_c   1.000
_cell.angle_alpha   90.00
_cell.angle_beta   90.00
_cell.angle_gamma   90.00
#
_symmetry.space_group_name_H-M   'P 1'
#
loop_
_entity.id
_entity.type
_entity.pdbx_description
1 polymer ?
#
loop_
_entity_poly.entity_id
_entity_poly.type
_entity_poly.pdbx_seq_one_letter_code
_entity_poly.pdbx_strand_id
1 'polypeptide(L)'
;MSAASAAALGALAAAGAFAVIPSGALGGAHAASVRTVTLSGVRFHPGTLNIGRGDSVRWLWRERGTEHNVTFAGFHSRTQRSGSYTVRFTRSGTFNYRCTIHVREGMRGRIVVH
;
A
#
# COMPACT_ATOMS: atom_id res chain seq x y z
N MET A 1 -7.42 1.54 12.83
CA MET A 1 -7.25 1.47 12.34
C MET A 1 -6.78 0.95 11.82
N SER A 2 -6.73 0.99 11.92
CA SER A 2 -6.35 0.57 11.36
C SER A 2 -5.69 0.07 11.20
N ALA A 3 -5.46 0.03 11.40
CA ALA A 3 -4.91 -0.37 11.19
C ALA A 3 -4.43 -1.06 11.30
N ALA A 4 -4.36 -1.07 11.56
CA ALA A 4 -3.94 -1.53 11.54
C ALA A 4 -3.79 -2.35 11.53
N SER A 5 -4.06 -2.48 11.72
CA SER A 5 -3.92 -3.21 11.61
C SER A 5 -3.50 -3.73 11.16
N ALA A 6 -3.31 -3.66 11.12
CA ALA A 6 -2.89 -4.14 10.60
C ALA A 6 -2.11 -4.65 10.71
N ALA A 7 -1.83 -4.44 11.08
CA ALA A 7 -1.10 -4.80 10.95
C ALA A 7 -0.68 -5.72 11.21
N ALA A 8 -0.74 -5.85 11.73
CA ALA A 8 -0.33 -6.64 11.87
C ALA A 8 -0.20 -7.44 11.29
N LEU A 9 -0.39 -7.42 11.23
CA LEU A 9 -0.25 -8.18 10.63
C LEU A 9 0.65 -8.63 10.29
N GLY A 10 1.05 -8.44 10.52
CA GLY A 10 1.82 -8.76 10.07
C GLY A 10 2.49 -9.48 10.35
N ALA A 11 2.66 -9.56 10.80
CA ALA A 11 3.29 -10.12 10.80
C ALA A 11 3.44 -11.09 10.73
N LEU A 12 3.31 -11.32 10.92
CA LEU A 12 3.48 -12.09 10.63
C LEU A 12 3.79 -12.69 10.18
N ALA A 13 3.90 -12.70 10.18
CA ALA A 13 4.23 -13.20 9.59
C ALA A 13 4.82 -13.65 9.38
N ALA A 14 5.16 -13.69 9.54
CA ALA A 14 5.72 -14.03 9.17
C ALA A 14 6.26 -14.62 9.11
N ALA A 15 6.46 -14.74 9.46
CA ALA A 15 6.98 -15.21 9.25
C ALA A 15 7.20 -15.99 8.95
N GLY A 16 7.15 -16.07 8.97
CA GLY A 16 7.45 -16.66 8.62
C GLY A 16 7.62 -17.44 8.28
N ALA A 17 7.47 -17.75 8.49
CA ALA A 17 7.66 -18.52 8.08
C ALA A 17 8.15 -18.74 7.22
N PHE A 18 8.69 -18.57 7.35
CA PHE A 18 9.23 -18.83 6.50
C PHE A 18 9.82 -19.49 6.12
N ALA A 19 10.07 -19.55 6.43
CA ALA A 19 10.68 -20.08 6.01
C ALA A 19 10.87 -21.08 5.55
N VAL A 20 10.76 -21.45 5.66
CA VAL A 20 11.06 -22.42 5.30
C VAL A 20 10.79 -22.86 4.18
N ILE A 21 10.50 -22.73 3.80
CA ILE A 21 10.21 -23.15 2.78
C ILE A 21 10.98 -23.43 1.92
N PRO A 22 11.38 -23.89 2.12
CA PRO A 22 12.24 -24.15 1.46
C PRO A 22 12.23 -23.99 0.24
N SER A 23 12.62 -23.89 0.10
CA SER A 23 12.82 -23.84 -0.83
C SER A 23 12.37 -24.16 -1.85
N GLY A 24 12.21 -24.41 -1.90
CA GLY A 24 12.00 -24.83 -2.89
C GLY A 24 11.11 -24.52 -3.59
N ALA A 25 10.62 -24.68 -3.14
CA ALA A 25 9.76 -24.56 -3.83
C ALA A 25 9.77 -23.56 -4.44
N LEU A 26 10.34 -23.42 -4.46
CA LEU A 26 10.45 -22.67 -4.97
C LEU A 26 10.41 -22.08 -6.06
N GLY A 27 10.54 -22.66 -6.67
CA GLY A 27 10.71 -22.14 -7.91
C GLY A 27 9.72 -21.22 -8.32
N GLY A 28 9.36 -20.46 -8.47
CA GLY A 28 8.34 -19.58 -8.91
C GLY A 28 7.64 -18.84 -7.79
N ALA A 29 7.96 -19.19 -6.57
CA ALA A 29 7.32 -18.51 -5.46
C ALA A 29 7.72 -17.05 -5.44
N HIS A 30 6.74 -16.18 -5.34
CA HIS A 30 6.96 -14.75 -5.26
C HIS A 30 7.24 -14.35 -3.81
N ALA A 31 8.40 -13.80 -3.56
CA ALA A 31 8.72 -13.27 -2.24
C ALA A 31 7.97 -11.97 -2.04
N ALA A 32 7.26 -11.87 -0.92
CA ALA A 32 6.53 -10.65 -0.61
C ALA A 32 7.49 -9.47 -0.48
N SER A 33 7.09 -8.35 -1.03
CA SER A 33 7.90 -7.14 -0.98
C SER A 33 7.07 -5.94 -0.56
N VAL A 34 7.73 -4.87 -0.21
CA VAL A 34 7.07 -3.60 0.12
C VAL A 34 7.43 -2.61 -0.96
N ARG A 35 6.41 -2.04 -1.59
CA ARG A 35 6.57 -1.04 -2.62
C ARG A 35 6.10 0.29 -2.09
N THR A 36 6.69 1.36 -2.51
CA THR A 36 6.41 2.69 -1.98
C THR A 36 5.74 3.59 -3.01
N VAL A 37 4.71 4.29 -2.54
CA VAL A 37 4.06 5.38 -3.28
C VAL A 37 4.30 6.64 -2.47
N THR A 38 4.82 7.68 -3.09
CA THR A 38 5.03 8.95 -2.39
C THR A 38 3.91 9.93 -2.71
N LEU A 39 3.59 10.78 -1.73
CA LEU A 39 2.61 11.84 -1.88
C LEU A 39 3.36 13.16 -1.89
N SER A 40 3.32 13.85 -3.02
CA SER A 40 3.88 15.18 -3.15
C SER A 40 3.29 15.87 -4.38
N GLY A 41 3.26 17.20 -4.37
CA GLY A 41 2.71 17.96 -5.48
C GLY A 41 1.25 17.66 -5.74
N VAL A 42 0.50 17.33 -4.70
CA VAL A 42 -0.92 16.96 -4.81
C VAL A 42 -1.10 15.77 -5.76
N ARG A 43 -0.21 14.80 -5.68
CA ARG A 43 -0.23 13.61 -6.52
C ARG A 43 0.31 12.40 -5.78
N PHE A 44 -0.07 11.23 -6.25
CA PHE A 44 0.53 9.97 -5.85
C PHE A 44 1.57 9.58 -6.90
N HIS A 45 2.77 9.21 -6.45
CA HIS A 45 3.88 8.84 -7.32
C HIS A 45 4.38 7.44 -6.99
N PRO A 46 4.22 6.44 -7.85
CA PRO A 46 3.55 6.48 -9.15
C PRO A 46 2.04 6.50 -9.00
N GLY A 47 1.34 6.92 -10.04
CA GLY A 47 -0.12 6.93 -10.05
C GLY A 47 -0.71 5.55 -10.22
N THR A 48 0.00 4.65 -10.90
CA THR A 48 -0.39 3.25 -11.05
C THR A 48 0.79 2.38 -10.63
N LEU A 49 0.54 1.42 -9.77
CA LEU A 49 1.56 0.52 -9.28
C LEU A 49 1.09 -0.92 -9.44
N ASN A 50 1.94 -1.75 -10.06
CA ASN A 50 1.66 -3.17 -10.24
C ASN A 50 2.43 -3.96 -9.19
N ILE A 51 1.73 -4.84 -8.50
CA ILE A 51 2.32 -5.66 -7.44
C ILE A 51 1.79 -7.09 -7.55
N GLY A 52 2.40 -7.99 -6.80
CA GLY A 52 1.92 -9.36 -6.68
C GLY A 52 1.10 -9.54 -5.40
N ARG A 53 0.30 -10.57 -5.37
CA ARG A 53 -0.45 -10.92 -4.16
C ARG A 53 0.51 -11.17 -3.01
N GLY A 54 0.19 -10.64 -1.85
CA GLY A 54 1.03 -10.74 -0.68
C GLY A 54 1.97 -9.56 -0.49
N ASP A 55 2.12 -8.73 -1.52
CA ASP A 55 2.93 -7.53 -1.39
C ASP A 55 2.20 -6.48 -0.59
N SER A 56 2.98 -5.58 -0.01
CA SER A 56 2.45 -4.42 0.70
C SER A 56 2.81 -3.16 -0.05
N VAL A 57 1.97 -2.16 0.07
CA VAL A 57 2.24 -0.84 -0.44
C VAL A 57 2.32 0.11 0.73
N ARG A 58 3.35 0.90 0.75
CA ARG A 58 3.56 1.91 1.78
C ARG A 58 3.44 3.27 1.13
N TRP A 59 2.46 4.04 1.57
CA TRP A 59 2.31 5.43 1.14
C TRP A 59 3.10 6.30 2.09
N LEU A 60 3.89 7.20 1.53
CA LEU A 60 4.80 8.03 2.30
C LEU A 60 4.54 9.49 1.99
N TRP A 61 4.18 10.26 3.02
CA TRP A 61 3.88 11.69 2.89
C TRP A 61 5.19 12.45 2.79
N ARG A 62 5.36 13.16 1.68
CA ARG A 62 6.58 13.93 1.41
C ARG A 62 6.34 15.42 1.31
N GLU A 63 5.12 15.85 1.60
CA GLU A 63 4.74 17.24 1.41
C GLU A 63 4.06 17.73 2.67
N ARG A 64 4.84 18.29 3.59
CA ARG A 64 4.32 18.63 4.92
C ARG A 64 3.37 19.83 4.93
N GLY A 65 3.44 20.67 3.91
CA GLY A 65 2.60 21.87 3.86
C GLY A 65 1.14 21.57 3.54
N THR A 66 0.83 20.35 3.13
CA THR A 66 -0.50 20.03 2.65
C THR A 66 -0.95 18.69 3.24
N GLU A 67 -2.21 18.67 3.69
CA GLU A 67 -2.79 17.43 4.18
C GLU A 67 -3.23 16.55 3.02
N HIS A 68 -3.03 15.25 3.17
CA HIS A 68 -3.48 14.26 2.20
C HIS A 68 -3.99 13.03 2.92
N ASN A 69 -4.81 12.24 2.23
CA ASN A 69 -5.16 10.92 2.70
C ASN A 69 -5.16 9.93 1.53
N VAL A 70 -5.20 8.66 1.87
CA VAL A 70 -5.29 7.56 0.92
C VAL A 70 -6.61 6.88 1.21
N THR A 71 -7.56 6.98 0.28
CA THR A 71 -8.91 6.48 0.54
C THR A 71 -9.35 5.51 -0.56
N PHE A 72 -9.56 4.27 -0.13
CA PHE A 72 -10.14 3.22 -0.96
C PHE A 72 -11.63 3.08 -0.63
N ALA A 73 -12.34 2.23 -1.35
CA ALA A 73 -13.75 1.98 -1.12
C ALA A 73 -13.96 1.22 0.15
N GLY A 74 -13.38 0.92 1.01
CA GLY A 74 -13.67 0.18 2.25
C GLY A 74 -12.71 0.48 3.37
N PHE A 75 -11.67 1.22 3.08
CA PHE A 75 -10.66 1.54 4.09
C PHE A 75 -9.89 2.77 3.65
N HIS A 76 -9.25 3.42 4.62
CA HIS A 76 -8.55 4.67 4.33
C HIS A 76 -7.49 4.94 5.40
N SER A 77 -6.55 5.80 5.04
CA SER A 77 -5.58 6.31 5.99
C SER A 77 -6.19 7.46 6.79
N ARG A 78 -5.45 7.95 7.74
CA ARG A 78 -5.76 9.23 8.36
C ARG A 78 -5.44 10.33 7.38
N THR A 79 -6.05 11.49 7.58
CA THR A 79 -5.67 12.70 6.88
C THR A 79 -4.53 13.31 7.67
N GLN A 80 -3.40 13.48 7.01
CA GLN A 80 -2.18 13.87 7.73
C GLN A 80 -1.22 14.61 6.81
N ARG A 81 -0.22 15.26 7.40
CA ARG A 81 0.80 16.02 6.66
C ARG A 81 2.12 15.29 6.57
N SER A 82 2.31 14.27 7.36
CA SER A 82 3.56 13.51 7.39
C SER A 82 3.28 12.09 7.85
N GLY A 83 4.24 11.21 7.68
CA GLY A 83 4.13 9.85 8.13
C GLY A 83 3.92 8.89 6.98
N SER A 84 3.35 7.74 7.29
CA SER A 84 3.15 6.69 6.29
C SER A 84 1.88 5.90 6.60
N TYR A 85 1.47 5.12 5.59
CA TYR A 85 0.31 4.24 5.69
C TYR A 85 0.63 3.01 4.86
N THR A 86 0.48 1.83 5.43
CA THR A 86 0.85 0.59 4.74
C THR A 86 -0.33 -0.36 4.68
N VAL A 87 -0.54 -0.95 3.51
CA VAL A 87 -1.59 -1.93 3.28
C VAL A 87 -0.98 -3.13 2.59
N ARG A 88 -1.30 -4.32 3.08
CA ARG A 88 -0.93 -5.56 2.40
C ARG A 88 -2.09 -6.01 1.52
N PHE A 89 -1.77 -6.38 0.28
CA PHE A 89 -2.79 -6.78 -0.70
C PHE A 89 -2.70 -8.29 -0.92
N THR A 90 -3.73 -9.00 -0.50
CA THR A 90 -3.74 -10.46 -0.56
C THR A 90 -4.62 -11.02 -1.66
N ARG A 91 -5.35 -10.16 -2.37
CA ARG A 91 -6.25 -10.58 -3.44
C ARG A 91 -5.89 -9.85 -4.73
N SER A 92 -5.98 -10.56 -5.85
CA SER A 92 -5.76 -9.94 -7.15
C SER A 92 -6.90 -9.00 -7.50
N GLY A 93 -6.63 -8.04 -8.35
CA GLY A 93 -7.63 -7.08 -8.79
C GLY A 93 -7.04 -5.70 -8.92
N THR A 94 -7.90 -4.76 -9.27
CA THR A 94 -7.53 -3.35 -9.41
C THR A 94 -8.21 -2.59 -8.28
N PHE A 95 -7.41 -1.88 -7.50
CA PHE A 95 -7.87 -1.14 -6.34
C PHE A 95 -7.60 0.34 -6.55
N ASN A 96 -8.67 1.08 -6.84
CA ASN A 96 -8.57 2.52 -7.06
C ASN A 96 -8.66 3.25 -5.74
N TYR A 97 -7.94 4.36 -5.64
CA TYR A 97 -7.97 5.18 -4.44
C TYR A 97 -7.80 6.65 -4.82
N ARG A 98 -8.04 7.50 -3.85
CA ARG A 98 -7.95 8.93 -4.04
C ARG A 98 -7.61 9.63 -2.73
N CYS A 99 -7.19 10.87 -2.83
CA CYS A 99 -7.17 11.78 -1.70
C CYS A 99 -8.51 12.54 -1.72
N THR A 100 -9.29 12.43 -0.67
CA THR A 100 -10.64 13.01 -0.66
C THR A 100 -10.62 14.54 -0.67
N ILE A 101 -9.52 15.14 -0.23
CA ILE A 101 -9.38 16.60 -0.19
C ILE A 101 -9.06 17.15 -1.57
N HIS A 102 -8.32 16.42 -2.38
CA HIS A 102 -7.80 16.91 -3.66
C HIS A 102 -8.31 16.12 -4.85
N VAL A 103 -9.48 15.49 -4.73
CA VAL A 103 -10.01 14.67 -5.81
C VAL A 103 -10.28 15.53 -7.05
N ARG A 104 -10.66 16.79 -6.86
CA ARG A 104 -10.91 17.69 -7.98
C ARG A 104 -9.63 18.05 -8.72
N GLU A 105 -8.50 18.03 -8.05
CA GLU A 105 -7.21 18.28 -8.67
C GLU A 105 -6.64 17.03 -9.34
N GLY A 106 -7.39 15.92 -9.30
CA GLY A 106 -6.96 14.69 -9.92
C GLY A 106 -6.04 13.82 -9.07
N MET A 107 -6.04 14.02 -7.76
CA MET A 107 -5.20 13.22 -6.88
C MET A 107 -5.78 11.84 -6.68
N ARG A 108 -5.50 10.96 -7.63
CA ARG A 108 -6.02 9.60 -7.69
C ARG A 108 -4.89 8.63 -7.98
N GLY A 109 -5.07 7.39 -7.55
CA GLY A 109 -4.10 6.35 -7.82
C GLY A 109 -4.76 5.00 -7.99
N ARG A 110 -3.94 4.01 -8.31
CA ARG A 110 -4.42 2.67 -8.60
C ARG A 110 -3.35 1.66 -8.25
N ILE A 111 -3.75 0.62 -7.54
CA ILE A 111 -2.90 -0.54 -7.28
C ILE A 111 -3.46 -1.71 -8.07
N VAL A 112 -2.64 -2.29 -8.92
CA VAL A 112 -3.01 -3.48 -9.71
C VAL A 112 -2.29 -4.66 -9.08
N VAL A 113 -3.06 -5.60 -8.55
CA VAL A 113 -2.52 -6.79 -7.87
C VAL A 113 -2.70 -7.99 -8.80
N HIS A 114 -1.61 -8.61 -9.15
CA HIS A 114 -1.60 -9.74 -10.09
C HIS A 114 -1.74 -11.08 -9.42
#